data_fc135b614651481fdd23011a5311f5b0
#
_entry.id   fc135b614651481fdd23011a5311f5b0
#
_cell.length_a   1.000
_cell.length_b   1.000
_cell.length_c   1.000
_cell.angle_alpha   90.00
_cell.angle_beta   90.00
_cell.angle_gamma   90.00
#
_symmetry.space_group_name_H-M   'P 1'
#
loop_
_entity.id
_entity.type
_entity.pdbx_description
1 polymer ?
#
loop_
_entity_poly.entity_id
_entity_poly.type
_entity_poly.pdbx_seq_one_letter_code
_entity_poly.pdbx_strand_id
1 'polypeptide(L)'
;MFFSLQQKRQREVYQENLEILGSLSNLFSSSNIPFLYYRVAETLFCESFKAEDLSRNDVSADAKKDGLGIGLKTFIDGNSKSFQKVAEFNLSNLGPNPTPKKIAELRNARIDFTEKVHGLSKSIYHCILREPNRFKIFEE
;
A
#
# COMPACT_ATOMS: atom_id res chain seq x y z
N MET A 1 2.94 6.02 14.08
CA MET A 1 2.82 5.92 12.60
C MET A 1 4.21 5.88 11.98
N PHE A 2 4.46 4.96 11.03
CA PHE A 2 5.77 4.79 10.37
C PHE A 2 6.27 6.08 9.72
N PHE A 3 5.41 6.73 8.91
CA PHE A 3 5.77 7.94 8.16
C PHE A 3 6.31 9.07 9.06
N SER A 4 5.65 9.34 10.18
CA SER A 4 6.07 10.40 11.10
C SER A 4 7.41 10.15 11.81
N LEU A 5 7.81 8.87 11.91
CA LEU A 5 9.07 8.47 12.52
C LEU A 5 10.27 8.54 11.55
N GLN A 6 10.01 8.67 10.24
CA GLN A 6 11.07 8.76 9.25
C GLN A 6 11.78 10.11 9.29
N GLN A 7 13.02 10.14 8.82
CA GLN A 7 13.80 11.38 8.74
C GLN A 7 13.07 12.46 7.92
N LYS A 8 13.15 13.71 8.37
CA LYS A 8 12.47 14.83 7.69
C LYS A 8 12.75 14.86 6.19
N ARG A 9 14.03 14.71 5.79
CA ARG A 9 14.42 14.72 4.38
C ARG A 9 13.79 13.60 3.57
N GLN A 10 13.66 12.39 4.13
CA GLN A 10 13.00 11.27 3.45
C GLN A 10 11.51 11.56 3.21
N ARG A 11 10.84 12.13 4.19
CA ARG A 11 9.43 12.51 4.07
C ARG A 11 9.22 13.59 3.02
N GLU A 12 10.08 14.60 3.01
CA GLU A 12 10.05 15.69 2.02
C GLU A 12 10.24 15.13 0.60
N VAL A 13 11.28 14.33 0.37
CA VAL A 13 11.53 13.69 -0.94
C VAL A 13 10.35 12.84 -1.39
N TYR A 14 9.75 12.07 -0.48
CA TYR A 14 8.59 11.26 -0.79
C TYR A 14 7.38 12.12 -1.22
N GLN A 15 7.11 13.19 -0.49
CA GLN A 15 6.01 14.11 -0.80
C GLN A 15 6.26 14.87 -2.11
N GLU A 16 7.45 15.44 -2.30
CA GLU A 16 7.85 16.13 -3.53
C GLU A 16 7.66 15.23 -4.76
N ASN A 17 8.10 13.98 -4.69
CA ASN A 17 7.95 13.04 -5.79
C ASN A 17 6.49 12.64 -6.06
N LEU A 18 5.66 12.50 -5.03
CA LEU A 18 4.22 12.31 -5.22
C LEU A 18 3.58 13.51 -5.91
N GLU A 19 3.94 14.74 -5.53
CA GLU A 19 3.45 15.97 -6.17
C GLU A 19 3.85 16.05 -7.63
N ILE A 20 5.10 15.70 -7.96
CA ILE A 20 5.59 15.63 -9.34
C ILE A 20 4.78 14.61 -10.15
N LEU A 21 4.58 13.40 -9.61
CA LEU A 21 3.79 12.35 -10.28
C LEU A 21 2.33 12.79 -10.49
N GLY A 22 1.75 13.44 -9.48
CA GLY A 22 0.40 13.99 -9.58
C GLY A 22 0.28 15.06 -10.67
N SER A 23 1.27 15.95 -10.75
CA SER A 23 1.33 17.00 -11.76
C SER A 23 1.51 16.42 -13.17
N LEU A 24 2.37 15.42 -13.34
CA LEU A 24 2.58 14.72 -14.60
C LEU A 24 1.32 14.01 -15.08
N SER A 25 0.45 13.56 -14.19
CA SER A 25 -0.80 12.89 -14.58
C SER A 25 -1.74 13.78 -15.39
N ASN A 26 -1.63 15.10 -15.24
CA ASN A 26 -2.40 16.07 -16.03
C ASN A 26 -2.02 16.08 -17.52
N LEU A 27 -0.88 15.50 -17.89
CA LEU A 27 -0.46 15.42 -19.30
C LEU A 27 -1.26 14.38 -20.10
N PHE A 28 -1.88 13.41 -19.42
CA PHE A 28 -2.60 12.31 -20.07
C PHE A 28 -4.00 12.03 -19.51
N SER A 29 -4.44 12.83 -18.55
CA SER A 29 -5.78 12.73 -17.96
C SER A 29 -6.41 14.09 -17.79
N SER A 30 -7.66 14.23 -18.21
CA SER A 30 -8.50 15.42 -17.95
C SER A 30 -9.13 15.41 -16.55
N SER A 31 -8.92 14.35 -15.77
CA SER A 31 -9.41 14.24 -14.40
C SER A 31 -8.59 15.15 -13.48
N ASN A 32 -9.26 15.82 -12.55
CA ASN A 32 -8.59 16.54 -11.48
C ASN A 32 -8.12 15.62 -10.34
N ILE A 33 -8.40 14.31 -10.43
CA ILE A 33 -7.88 13.31 -9.49
C ILE A 33 -6.57 12.77 -10.08
N PRO A 34 -5.42 12.96 -9.40
CA PRO A 34 -4.13 12.54 -9.93
C PRO A 34 -4.09 11.02 -10.10
N PHE A 35 -3.53 10.59 -11.23
CA PHE A 35 -3.27 9.17 -11.46
C PHE A 35 -2.00 8.73 -10.73
N LEU A 36 -2.07 7.58 -10.06
CA LEU A 36 -0.92 6.95 -9.44
C LEU A 36 -1.01 5.44 -9.65
N TYR A 37 -0.07 4.91 -10.42
CA TYR A 37 0.04 3.48 -10.63
C TYR A 37 0.66 2.82 -9.38
N TYR A 38 0.09 1.72 -8.92
CA TYR A 38 0.50 1.09 -7.66
C TYR A 38 1.98 0.69 -7.62
N ARG A 39 2.54 0.18 -8.73
CA ARG A 39 3.97 -0.15 -8.79
C ARG A 39 4.88 1.06 -8.64
N VAL A 40 4.47 2.21 -9.16
CA VAL A 40 5.21 3.47 -8.99
C VAL A 40 5.17 3.89 -7.52
N ALA A 41 4.02 3.74 -6.85
CA ALA A 41 3.90 4.01 -5.43
C ALA A 41 4.81 3.11 -4.57
N GLU A 42 4.86 1.81 -4.87
CA GLU A 42 5.73 0.84 -4.20
C GLU A 42 7.22 1.20 -4.37
N THR A 43 7.66 1.44 -5.61
CA THR A 43 9.05 1.83 -5.91
C THR A 43 9.42 3.14 -5.21
N LEU A 44 8.56 4.16 -5.35
CA LEU A 44 8.79 5.46 -4.73
C LEU A 44 8.91 5.37 -3.21
N PHE A 45 8.05 4.58 -2.58
CA PHE A 45 8.10 4.35 -1.14
C PHE A 45 9.44 3.70 -0.74
N CYS A 46 9.81 2.61 -1.41
CA CYS A 46 11.04 1.87 -1.09
C CYS A 46 12.29 2.73 -1.26
N GLU A 47 12.37 3.50 -2.35
CA GLU A 47 13.51 4.39 -2.60
C GLU A 47 13.59 5.55 -1.59
N SER A 48 12.46 6.22 -1.32
CA SER A 48 12.42 7.37 -0.41
C SER A 48 12.79 7.00 1.03
N PHE A 49 12.27 5.87 1.50
CA PHE A 49 12.49 5.43 2.87
C PHE A 49 13.61 4.40 3.03
N LYS A 50 14.26 3.99 1.94
CA LYS A 50 15.27 2.91 1.94
C LYS A 50 14.71 1.61 2.55
N ALA A 51 13.47 1.28 2.16
CA ALA A 51 12.81 0.05 2.52
C ALA A 51 13.18 -1.06 1.52
N GLU A 52 13.19 -2.29 1.98
CA GLU A 52 13.35 -3.45 1.10
C GLU A 52 12.04 -3.72 0.35
N ASP A 53 12.12 -3.82 -0.97
CA ASP A 53 10.99 -4.13 -1.85
C ASP A 53 10.63 -5.62 -1.77
N LEU A 54 9.43 -5.93 -1.32
CA LEU A 54 8.85 -7.27 -1.29
C LEU A 54 7.71 -7.47 -2.30
N SER A 55 7.42 -6.46 -3.10
CA SER A 55 6.23 -6.43 -3.97
C SER A 55 6.19 -7.52 -5.05
N ARG A 56 7.33 -8.18 -5.30
CA ARG A 56 7.44 -9.31 -6.23
C ARG A 56 7.43 -10.68 -5.55
N ASN A 57 7.43 -10.71 -4.23
CA ASN A 57 7.34 -11.92 -3.45
C ASN A 57 5.87 -12.30 -3.23
N ASP A 58 5.59 -13.61 -3.10
CA ASP A 58 4.23 -14.06 -2.78
C ASP A 58 3.94 -13.95 -1.27
N VAL A 59 4.00 -12.72 -0.77
CA VAL A 59 3.80 -12.37 0.64
C VAL A 59 2.74 -11.28 0.81
N SER A 60 2.36 -10.96 2.05
CA SER A 60 1.28 -10.01 2.34
C SER A 60 1.75 -8.55 2.43
N ALA A 61 3.05 -8.31 2.45
CA ALA A 61 3.65 -6.98 2.50
C ALA A 61 4.27 -6.61 1.16
N ASP A 62 4.20 -5.35 0.77
CA ASP A 62 4.81 -4.80 -0.45
C ASP A 62 6.23 -4.28 -0.17
N ALA A 63 6.50 -3.89 1.09
CA ALA A 63 7.82 -3.45 1.55
C ALA A 63 8.10 -3.89 2.99
N LYS A 64 9.38 -3.90 3.40
CA LYS A 64 9.75 -4.02 4.81
C LYS A 64 10.81 -3.00 5.22
N LYS A 65 10.70 -2.52 6.46
CA LYS A 65 11.70 -1.65 7.09
C LYS A 65 11.57 -1.72 8.60
N ASP A 66 12.72 -1.75 9.29
CA ASP A 66 12.82 -1.67 10.75
C ASP A 66 11.92 -2.68 11.48
N GLY A 67 11.81 -3.89 10.93
CA GLY A 67 10.97 -4.96 11.48
C GLY A 67 9.46 -4.80 11.19
N LEU A 68 9.07 -3.82 10.38
CA LEU A 68 7.68 -3.63 9.93
C LEU A 68 7.48 -4.19 8.53
N GLY A 69 6.39 -4.93 8.34
CA GLY A 69 5.82 -5.25 7.04
C GLY A 69 4.83 -4.16 6.62
N ILE A 70 4.99 -3.64 5.42
CA ILE A 70 4.22 -2.48 4.94
C ILE A 70 3.48 -2.86 3.66
N GLY A 71 2.16 -2.89 3.74
CA GLY A 71 1.28 -3.02 2.58
C GLY A 71 0.97 -1.65 2.02
N LEU A 72 1.30 -1.41 0.75
CA LEU A 72 1.01 -0.14 0.09
C LEU A 72 -0.33 -0.20 -0.66
N LYS A 73 -1.16 0.80 -0.47
CA LYS A 73 -2.47 0.89 -1.12
C LYS A 73 -2.68 2.27 -1.70
N THR A 74 -3.20 2.32 -2.93
CA THR A 74 -3.59 3.55 -3.60
C THR A 74 -5.05 3.48 -3.99
N PHE A 75 -5.86 4.46 -3.62
CA PHE A 75 -7.28 4.48 -3.98
C PHE A 75 -7.84 5.91 -4.06
N ILE A 76 -8.97 6.06 -4.72
CA ILE A 76 -9.66 7.34 -4.90
C ILE A 76 -10.55 7.59 -3.69
N ASP A 77 -10.43 8.76 -3.07
CA ASP A 77 -11.36 9.19 -2.03
C ASP A 77 -12.72 9.60 -2.61
N GLY A 78 -13.77 9.40 -1.82
CA GLY A 78 -15.14 9.77 -2.21
C GLY A 78 -15.81 8.83 -3.20
N ASN A 79 -15.21 7.72 -3.57
CA ASN A 79 -15.83 6.69 -4.39
C ASN A 79 -16.58 5.67 -3.53
N SER A 80 -17.65 6.12 -2.87
CA SER A 80 -18.46 5.30 -1.96
C SER A 80 -19.02 4.00 -2.55
N LYS A 81 -18.82 3.75 -3.82
CA LYS A 81 -19.31 2.54 -4.54
C LYS A 81 -18.20 1.55 -4.88
N SER A 82 -16.93 1.86 -4.62
CA SER A 82 -15.82 0.95 -4.90
C SER A 82 -15.19 0.43 -3.61
N PHE A 83 -14.84 -0.84 -3.62
CA PHE A 83 -14.11 -1.50 -2.55
C PHE A 83 -12.66 -1.66 -2.97
N GLN A 84 -11.74 -1.38 -2.06
CA GLN A 84 -10.32 -1.68 -2.29
C GLN A 84 -10.09 -3.18 -2.12
N LYS A 85 -9.48 -3.81 -3.12
CA LYS A 85 -9.03 -5.20 -3.03
C LYS A 85 -7.86 -5.28 -2.04
N VAL A 86 -8.08 -5.93 -0.92
CA VAL A 86 -7.07 -6.09 0.14
C VAL A 86 -6.26 -7.37 -0.04
N ALA A 87 -6.89 -8.43 -0.54
CA ALA A 87 -6.24 -9.72 -0.79
C ALA A 87 -6.94 -10.49 -1.90
N GLU A 88 -6.25 -11.45 -2.47
CA GLU A 88 -6.79 -12.44 -3.40
C GLU A 88 -6.49 -13.83 -2.86
N PHE A 89 -7.49 -14.69 -2.89
CA PHE A 89 -7.37 -16.07 -2.45
C PHE A 89 -7.82 -17.02 -3.55
N ASN A 90 -7.17 -18.15 -3.68
CA ASN A 90 -7.60 -19.18 -4.58
C ASN A 90 -8.96 -19.74 -4.15
N LEU A 91 -9.84 -20.00 -5.11
CA LEU A 91 -11.17 -20.56 -4.86
C LEU A 91 -11.13 -21.88 -4.08
N SER A 92 -10.10 -22.70 -4.28
CA SER A 92 -9.87 -23.92 -3.52
C SER A 92 -9.73 -23.69 -2.02
N ASN A 93 -9.18 -22.54 -1.61
CA ASN A 93 -8.99 -22.19 -0.19
C ASN A 93 -10.22 -21.52 0.41
N LEU A 94 -10.98 -20.79 -0.42
CA LEU A 94 -12.18 -20.07 0.01
C LEU A 94 -13.40 -21.00 0.16
N GLY A 95 -13.50 -22.03 -0.71
CA GLY A 95 -14.71 -22.82 -0.84
C GLY A 95 -15.83 -22.08 -1.58
N PRO A 96 -16.99 -22.75 -1.81
CA PRO A 96 -18.07 -22.20 -2.63
C PRO A 96 -18.82 -21.01 -1.99
N ASN A 97 -18.84 -20.92 -0.66
CA ASN A 97 -19.53 -19.86 0.09
C ASN A 97 -18.64 -19.31 1.20
N PRO A 98 -17.69 -18.41 0.88
CA PRO A 98 -16.77 -17.89 1.88
C PRO A 98 -17.47 -17.00 2.90
N THR A 99 -17.29 -17.30 4.18
CA THR A 99 -17.76 -16.45 5.26
C THR A 99 -16.74 -15.36 5.58
N PRO A 100 -17.15 -14.19 6.15
CA PRO A 100 -16.20 -13.16 6.61
C PRO A 100 -15.15 -13.72 7.57
N LYS A 101 -15.52 -14.64 8.45
CA LYS A 101 -14.60 -15.32 9.37
C LYS A 101 -13.53 -16.10 8.61
N LYS A 102 -13.91 -16.88 7.60
CA LYS A 102 -12.97 -17.66 6.78
C LYS A 102 -12.00 -16.75 6.02
N ILE A 103 -12.48 -15.63 5.49
CA ILE A 103 -11.64 -14.63 4.81
C ILE A 103 -10.63 -14.04 5.78
N ALA A 104 -11.06 -13.66 6.99
CA ALA A 104 -10.19 -13.13 8.03
C ALA A 104 -9.12 -14.14 8.45
N GLU A 105 -9.48 -15.42 8.67
CA GLU A 105 -8.54 -16.49 9.00
C GLU A 105 -7.46 -16.66 7.93
N LEU A 106 -7.84 -16.71 6.66
CA LEU A 106 -6.90 -16.84 5.54
C LEU A 106 -5.99 -15.59 5.43
N ARG A 107 -6.55 -14.40 5.66
CA ARG A 107 -5.76 -13.16 5.66
C ARG A 107 -4.74 -13.15 6.79
N ASN A 108 -5.16 -13.50 8.00
CA ASN A 108 -4.28 -13.56 9.15
C ASN A 108 -3.17 -14.59 8.95
N ALA A 109 -3.50 -15.78 8.49
CA ALA A 109 -2.51 -16.83 8.19
C ALA A 109 -1.44 -16.35 7.18
N ARG A 110 -1.83 -15.54 6.19
CA ARG A 110 -0.89 -14.97 5.22
C ARG A 110 -0.02 -13.86 5.83
N ILE A 111 -0.57 -13.06 6.73
CA ILE A 111 0.19 -12.07 7.50
C ILE A 111 1.21 -12.76 8.40
N ASP A 112 0.76 -13.73 9.20
CA ASP A 112 1.61 -14.51 10.11
C ASP A 112 2.76 -15.21 9.37
N PHE A 113 2.46 -15.78 8.20
CA PHE A 113 3.49 -16.38 7.34
C PHE A 113 4.53 -15.34 6.91
N THR A 114 4.08 -14.18 6.43
CA THR A 114 4.97 -13.09 6.00
C THR A 114 5.84 -12.60 7.15
N GLU A 115 5.25 -12.38 8.32
CA GLU A 115 5.96 -11.93 9.50
C GLU A 115 7.05 -12.93 9.93
N LYS A 116 6.73 -14.23 9.92
CA LYS A 116 7.70 -15.28 10.22
C LYS A 116 8.85 -15.34 9.22
N VAL A 117 8.54 -15.37 7.91
CA VAL A 117 9.54 -15.53 6.85
C VAL A 117 10.50 -14.35 6.80
N HIS A 118 9.99 -13.15 7.02
CA HIS A 118 10.78 -11.92 6.93
C HIS A 118 11.24 -11.36 8.28
N GLY A 119 10.96 -12.05 9.39
CA GLY A 119 11.34 -11.61 10.74
C GLY A 119 10.70 -10.29 11.13
N LEU A 120 9.42 -10.10 10.78
CA LEU A 120 8.69 -8.87 11.05
C LEU A 120 8.01 -8.96 12.42
N SER A 121 7.94 -7.84 13.10
CA SER A 121 7.27 -7.71 14.41
C SER A 121 5.82 -7.25 14.30
N LYS A 122 5.47 -6.62 13.16
CA LYS A 122 4.14 -6.05 12.91
C LYS A 122 3.96 -5.77 11.42
N SER A 123 2.71 -5.82 10.98
CA SER A 123 2.29 -5.37 9.64
C SER A 123 1.39 -4.13 9.74
N ILE A 124 1.57 -3.20 8.81
CA ILE A 124 0.77 -1.98 8.68
C ILE A 124 0.36 -1.76 7.22
N TYR A 125 -0.66 -0.94 7.01
CA TYR A 125 -0.97 -0.38 5.71
C TYR A 125 -0.51 1.08 5.64
N HIS A 126 0.21 1.41 4.57
CA HIS A 126 0.51 2.76 4.16
C HIS A 126 -0.35 3.11 2.95
N CYS A 127 -1.31 4.00 3.15
CA CYS A 127 -2.36 4.29 2.19
C CYS A 127 -2.17 5.67 1.58
N ILE A 128 -2.23 5.74 0.25
CA ILE A 128 -2.20 6.98 -0.52
C ILE A 128 -3.58 7.21 -1.12
N LEU A 129 -4.36 8.10 -0.53
CA LEU A 129 -5.61 8.56 -1.10
C LEU A 129 -5.36 9.57 -2.20
N ARG A 130 -6.09 9.40 -3.29
CA ARG A 130 -6.13 10.34 -4.42
C ARG A 130 -7.41 11.17 -4.31
N GLU A 131 -7.23 12.44 -3.96
CA GLU A 131 -8.29 13.44 -3.87
C GLU A 131 -8.14 14.45 -5.02
N PRO A 132 -9.12 15.30 -5.33
CA PRO A 132 -8.96 16.35 -6.31
C PRO A 132 -7.71 17.20 -6.07
N ASN A 133 -6.79 17.19 -7.03
CA ASN A 133 -5.53 17.93 -7.06
C ASN A 133 -4.54 17.63 -5.93
N ARG A 134 -4.70 16.50 -5.19
CA ARG A 134 -3.76 16.16 -4.12
C ARG A 134 -3.71 14.66 -3.78
N PHE A 135 -2.65 14.29 -3.08
CA PHE A 135 -2.55 13.03 -2.36
C PHE A 135 -2.67 13.26 -0.85
N LYS A 136 -3.30 12.32 -0.19
CA LYS A 136 -3.37 12.26 1.28
C LYS A 136 -2.81 10.93 1.75
N ILE A 137 -1.95 10.95 2.76
CA ILE A 137 -1.31 9.76 3.32
C ILE A 137 -1.94 9.46 4.68
N PHE A 138 -2.28 8.20 4.93
CA PHE A 138 -2.63 7.69 6.25
C PHE A 138 -2.12 6.27 6.44
N GLU A 139 -2.05 5.81 7.69
CA GLU A 139 -1.51 4.50 8.08
C GLU A 139 -2.40 3.82 9.12
N GLU A 140 -2.56 2.53 8.97
CA GLU A 140 -3.30 1.63 9.86
C GLU A 140 -2.45 0.43 10.29
#